data_b56ff99a3bc90daf37d6a0e49bc94283
#
_entry.id   b56ff99a3bc90daf37d6a0e49bc94283
#
_cell.length_a   1.000
_cell.length_b   1.000
_cell.length_c   1.000
_cell.angle_alpha   90.00
_cell.angle_beta   90.00
_cell.angle_gamma   90.00
#
_symmetry.space_group_name_H-M   'P 1'
#
loop_
_entity.id
_entity.type
_entity.pdbx_description
1 polymer ?
#
loop_
_entity_poly.entity_id
_entity_poly.type
_entity_poly.pdbx_seq_one_letter_code
_entity_poly.pdbx_strand_id
1 'polypeptide(L)'
;MKEFVGLNKVYIDGKDIKSTMGIDIDYWFWKSDVLDFDKIATVDFLLQKEKEIIESYPPGEDGGTDLPDSLTSRYSNYNFFKIDDPLTNKIQDHIKHNIKQCITTFNGFNKNIPTDDLWLLCWYNVLRKGEKINIHAHRFINELEKSFMSGHFTVQAENTNTNYLTICKSSNWSVKNIPGQLIIFPTYVPHYTDITNSEETRISIAFDLYDNKQLANENFIEKGNCIKLQLD
;
A
#
# COMPACT_ATOMS: atom_id res chain seq x y z
N MET A 1 5.93 16.35 10.34
CA MET A 1 5.12 17.31 9.54
C MET A 1 4.37 16.48 8.52
N LYS A 2 3.05 16.35 8.73
CA LYS A 2 2.19 15.57 7.80
C LYS A 2 2.13 16.34 6.49
N GLU A 3 2.66 15.79 5.43
CA GLU A 3 2.71 16.45 4.15
C GLU A 3 1.74 15.76 3.20
N PHE A 4 0.70 16.48 2.81
CA PHE A 4 -0.11 16.13 1.66
C PHE A 4 0.66 16.59 0.43
N VAL A 5 1.40 15.69 -0.21
CA VAL A 5 2.10 16.00 -1.45
C VAL A 5 1.14 15.75 -2.59
N GLY A 6 0.32 16.74 -2.91
CA GLY A 6 -0.26 16.82 -4.25
C GLY A 6 0.89 17.06 -5.23
N LEU A 7 0.97 16.30 -6.28
CA LEU A 7 1.99 16.42 -7.34
C LEU A 7 1.91 17.73 -8.15
N ASN A 8 1.30 18.70 -7.67
CA ASN A 8 1.15 20.12 -7.97
C ASN A 8 -0.21 20.55 -7.39
N LYS A 9 -0.33 21.74 -6.87
CA LYS A 9 -1.62 22.35 -6.45
C LYS A 9 -2.72 22.25 -7.51
N VAL A 10 -2.34 22.12 -8.76
CA VAL A 10 -3.20 21.94 -9.94
C VAL A 10 -3.99 20.65 -9.89
N TYR A 11 -3.48 19.61 -9.24
CA TYR A 11 -4.11 18.28 -9.18
C TYR A 11 -5.10 18.12 -8.04
N ILE A 12 -5.03 18.95 -7.01
CA ILE A 12 -5.99 18.95 -5.89
C ILE A 12 -7.33 19.53 -6.33
N ASP A 13 -7.33 20.45 -7.27
CA ASP A 13 -8.57 21.11 -7.74
C ASP A 13 -9.28 20.38 -8.88
N GLY A 14 -8.73 19.29 -9.43
CA GLY A 14 -9.35 18.50 -10.51
C GLY A 14 -9.70 19.28 -11.79
N LYS A 15 -9.35 20.58 -11.86
CA LYS A 15 -9.83 21.48 -12.89
C LYS A 15 -8.90 21.64 -14.10
N ASP A 16 -7.62 21.32 -13.96
CA ASP A 16 -6.64 21.68 -14.99
C ASP A 16 -5.98 20.50 -15.69
N ILE A 17 -6.34 19.25 -15.39
CA ILE A 17 -5.88 18.10 -16.14
C ILE A 17 -7.05 17.47 -16.89
N LYS A 18 -7.33 18.05 -18.02
CA LYS A 18 -7.96 17.27 -19.08
C LYS A 18 -6.89 16.33 -19.59
N SER A 19 -6.98 15.06 -19.22
CA SER A 19 -6.22 14.05 -19.93
C SER A 19 -6.54 14.20 -21.41
N THR A 20 -5.60 13.88 -22.29
CA THR A 20 -5.86 13.84 -23.73
C THR A 20 -7.03 12.91 -24.11
N MET A 21 -7.53 12.13 -23.15
CA MET A 21 -8.69 11.24 -23.24
C MET A 21 -9.96 11.81 -22.59
N GLY A 22 -9.95 13.04 -22.06
CA GLY A 22 -11.14 13.65 -21.42
C GLY A 22 -11.52 13.07 -20.07
N ILE A 23 -10.65 12.30 -19.44
CA ILE A 23 -10.86 11.70 -18.12
C ILE A 23 -10.12 12.56 -17.08
N ASP A 24 -10.85 13.10 -16.12
CA ASP A 24 -10.25 13.76 -14.95
C ASP A 24 -9.69 12.69 -14.02
N ILE A 25 -8.37 12.63 -13.89
CA ILE A 25 -7.69 11.68 -12.99
C ILE A 25 -7.06 12.46 -11.86
N ASP A 26 -7.50 12.19 -10.65
CA ASP A 26 -6.95 12.79 -9.44
C ASP A 26 -5.74 11.97 -8.95
N TYR A 27 -4.54 12.51 -9.07
CA TYR A 27 -3.35 11.96 -8.43
C TYR A 27 -3.13 12.65 -7.10
N TRP A 28 -3.09 11.88 -6.02
CA TRP A 28 -2.79 12.39 -4.69
C TRP A 28 -1.95 11.38 -3.91
N PHE A 29 -1.18 11.88 -2.98
CA PHE A 29 -0.36 11.06 -2.11
C PHE A 29 -0.43 11.60 -0.70
N TRP A 30 -0.63 10.71 0.25
CA TRP A 30 -0.53 10.98 1.67
C TRP A 30 0.80 10.44 2.17
N LYS A 31 1.56 11.27 2.85
CA LYS A 31 2.83 10.89 3.46
C LYS A 31 2.73 11.10 4.96
N SER A 32 2.91 10.03 5.74
CA SER A 32 2.86 10.10 7.19
C SER A 32 4.12 10.74 7.79
N ASP A 33 4.03 11.13 9.06
CA ASP A 33 5.21 11.25 9.90
C ASP A 33 5.88 9.86 10.03
N VAL A 34 7.17 9.87 10.34
CA VAL A 34 7.94 8.64 10.56
C VAL A 34 7.56 8.06 11.93
N LEU A 35 7.08 6.82 11.94
CA LEU A 35 6.83 6.07 13.17
C LEU A 35 8.19 5.67 13.78
N ASP A 36 8.37 5.95 15.05
CA ASP A 36 9.44 5.35 15.84
C ASP A 36 9.02 3.94 16.31
N PHE A 37 9.80 2.92 15.95
CA PHE A 37 9.53 1.52 16.30
C PHE A 37 10.83 0.72 16.39
N ASP A 38 10.81 -0.41 17.06
CA ASP A 38 11.97 -1.31 17.12
C ASP A 38 12.16 -2.02 15.76
N LYS A 39 12.92 -1.35 14.86
CA LYS A 39 13.17 -1.85 13.51
C LYS A 39 13.82 -3.23 13.53
N ILE A 40 14.83 -3.45 14.38
CA ILE A 40 15.60 -4.69 14.39
C ILE A 40 14.71 -5.86 14.79
N ALA A 41 14.05 -5.76 15.95
CA ALA A 41 13.15 -6.80 16.41
C ALA A 41 12.00 -7.06 15.44
N THR A 42 11.45 -6.00 14.82
CA THR A 42 10.37 -6.13 13.82
C THR A 42 10.85 -6.86 12.57
N VAL A 43 12.03 -6.56 12.06
CA VAL A 43 12.62 -7.23 10.89
C VAL A 43 12.81 -8.72 11.17
N ASP A 44 13.45 -9.07 12.30
CA ASP A 44 13.70 -10.46 12.69
C ASP A 44 12.38 -11.24 12.82
N PHE A 45 11.39 -10.63 13.47
CA PHE A 45 10.06 -11.20 13.61
C PHE A 45 9.39 -11.46 12.25
N LEU A 46 9.39 -10.48 11.35
CA LEU A 46 8.76 -10.62 10.04
C LEU A 46 9.47 -11.64 9.15
N LEU A 47 10.80 -11.75 9.22
CA LEU A 47 11.55 -12.78 8.50
C LEU A 47 11.27 -14.19 9.02
N GLN A 48 11.00 -14.33 10.33
CA GLN A 48 10.51 -15.59 10.87
C GLN A 48 9.10 -15.90 10.38
N LYS A 49 8.19 -14.93 10.44
CA LYS A 49 6.81 -15.07 9.95
C LYS A 49 6.71 -15.34 8.46
N GLU A 50 7.62 -14.81 7.65
CA GLU A 50 7.73 -15.14 6.22
C GLU A 50 7.85 -16.65 6.02
N LYS A 51 8.73 -17.31 6.75
CA LYS A 51 8.93 -18.77 6.64
C LYS A 51 7.65 -19.53 7.00
N GLU A 52 7.02 -19.17 8.12
CA GLU A 52 5.78 -19.78 8.56
C GLU A 52 4.64 -19.65 7.52
N ILE A 53 4.51 -18.47 6.90
CA ILE A 53 3.50 -18.21 5.87
C ILE A 53 3.81 -19.01 4.60
N ILE A 54 5.06 -19.02 4.15
CA ILE A 54 5.48 -19.77 2.96
C ILE A 54 5.23 -21.28 3.14
N GLU A 55 5.49 -21.82 4.32
CA GLU A 55 5.24 -23.22 4.64
C GLU A 55 3.73 -23.54 4.75
N SER A 56 2.93 -22.59 5.20
CA SER A 56 1.50 -22.80 5.48
C SER A 56 0.61 -22.62 4.24
N TYR A 57 1.02 -21.85 3.25
CA TYR A 57 0.19 -21.50 2.11
C TYR A 57 0.90 -21.75 0.78
N PRO A 58 0.19 -22.36 -0.20
CA PRO A 58 0.71 -22.48 -1.56
C PRO A 58 0.85 -21.10 -2.20
N PRO A 59 1.76 -20.94 -3.16
CA PRO A 59 1.86 -19.71 -3.94
C PRO A 59 0.59 -19.50 -4.79
N GLY A 60 0.22 -18.24 -4.93
CA GLY A 60 -0.83 -17.77 -5.85
C GLY A 60 -0.24 -16.91 -6.96
N GLU A 61 -0.88 -15.80 -7.26
CA GLU A 61 -0.33 -14.81 -8.18
C GLU A 61 0.93 -14.16 -7.59
N ASP A 62 1.93 -13.87 -8.42
CA ASP A 62 3.25 -13.41 -7.97
C ASP A 62 3.29 -11.98 -7.41
N GLY A 63 2.16 -11.26 -7.50
CA GLY A 63 2.06 -9.89 -7.00
C GLY A 63 2.98 -8.89 -7.72
N GLY A 64 3.40 -9.19 -8.95
CA GLY A 64 4.25 -8.33 -9.77
C GLY A 64 5.74 -8.39 -9.43
N THR A 65 6.19 -9.42 -8.74
CA THR A 65 7.59 -9.59 -8.35
C THR A 65 8.40 -10.44 -9.31
N ASP A 66 7.77 -11.19 -10.21
CA ASP A 66 8.35 -12.29 -10.99
C ASP A 66 8.98 -13.40 -10.10
N LEU A 67 8.54 -13.48 -8.84
CA LEU A 67 9.02 -14.43 -7.84
C LEU A 67 7.85 -15.31 -7.38
N PRO A 68 7.53 -16.38 -8.12
CA PRO A 68 6.31 -17.16 -7.90
C PRO A 68 6.26 -17.83 -6.52
N ASP A 69 7.40 -18.11 -5.91
CA ASP A 69 7.48 -18.70 -4.56
C ASP A 69 7.73 -17.68 -3.45
N SER A 70 7.63 -16.37 -3.75
CA SER A 70 7.83 -15.32 -2.77
C SER A 70 6.68 -15.22 -1.76
N LEU A 71 6.92 -14.51 -0.68
CA LEU A 71 5.85 -14.14 0.26
C LEU A 71 4.74 -13.35 -0.45
N THR A 72 5.11 -12.47 -1.39
CA THR A 72 4.16 -11.64 -2.13
C THR A 72 3.17 -12.48 -2.93
N SER A 73 3.58 -13.64 -3.47
CA SER A 73 2.66 -14.56 -4.17
C SER A 73 1.59 -15.20 -3.26
N ARG A 74 1.66 -14.93 -1.96
CA ARG A 74 0.69 -15.42 -0.95
C ARG A 74 -0.18 -14.31 -0.37
N TYR A 75 -0.09 -13.08 -0.92
CA TYR A 75 -0.78 -11.89 -0.40
C TYR A 75 -2.28 -12.10 -0.17
N SER A 76 -2.92 -12.97 -0.93
CA SER A 76 -4.35 -13.29 -0.81
C SER A 76 -4.65 -14.37 0.24
N ASN A 77 -3.65 -14.99 0.85
CA ASN A 77 -3.83 -16.13 1.75
C ASN A 77 -3.75 -15.77 3.23
N TYR A 78 -3.28 -14.58 3.56
CA TYR A 78 -3.18 -14.09 4.94
C TYR A 78 -3.49 -12.59 5.01
N ASN A 79 -3.60 -12.06 6.21
CA ASN A 79 -3.71 -10.62 6.43
C ASN A 79 -2.77 -10.21 7.58
N PHE A 80 -1.91 -9.22 7.30
CA PHE A 80 -0.96 -8.69 8.27
C PHE A 80 -1.62 -8.19 9.56
N PHE A 81 -2.84 -7.67 9.48
CA PHE A 81 -3.62 -7.21 10.64
C PHE A 81 -4.17 -8.34 11.52
N LYS A 82 -3.96 -9.59 11.14
CA LYS A 82 -4.26 -10.77 11.98
C LYS A 82 -3.05 -11.30 12.73
N ILE A 83 -1.88 -10.72 12.50
CA ILE A 83 -0.67 -11.04 13.26
C ILE A 83 -0.74 -10.22 14.54
N ASP A 84 -1.10 -10.89 15.63
CA ASP A 84 -1.21 -10.26 16.97
C ASP A 84 0.12 -10.37 17.70
N ASP A 85 0.92 -9.31 17.61
CA ASP A 85 2.21 -9.17 18.29
C ASP A 85 2.48 -7.68 18.58
N PRO A 86 3.05 -7.32 19.73
CA PRO A 86 3.34 -5.91 20.07
C PRO A 86 4.13 -5.15 19.00
N LEU A 87 5.03 -5.84 18.28
CA LEU A 87 5.82 -5.23 17.20
C LEU A 87 4.96 -4.86 15.99
N THR A 88 3.99 -5.73 15.64
CA THR A 88 3.09 -5.47 14.51
C THR A 88 1.94 -4.56 14.90
N ASN A 89 1.41 -4.67 16.11
CA ASN A 89 0.27 -3.87 16.60
C ASN A 89 0.57 -2.37 16.52
N LYS A 90 1.77 -1.95 16.90
CA LYS A 90 2.19 -0.55 16.80
C LYS A 90 2.15 -0.02 15.35
N ILE A 91 2.55 -0.85 14.40
CA ILE A 91 2.52 -0.52 12.96
C ILE A 91 1.07 -0.52 12.46
N GLN A 92 0.27 -1.50 12.85
CA GLN A 92 -1.15 -1.58 12.48
C GLN A 92 -1.91 -0.32 12.96
N ASP A 93 -1.67 0.12 14.19
CA ASP A 93 -2.30 1.32 14.75
C ASP A 93 -1.85 2.59 13.99
N HIS A 94 -0.58 2.67 13.62
CA HIS A 94 -0.07 3.76 12.80
C HIS A 94 -0.73 3.80 11.41
N ILE A 95 -0.90 2.64 10.77
CA ILE A 95 -1.58 2.52 9.47
C ILE A 95 -3.05 2.96 9.62
N LYS A 96 -3.80 2.42 10.61
CA LYS A 96 -5.20 2.80 10.88
C LYS A 96 -5.34 4.31 11.11
N HIS A 97 -4.49 4.86 11.97
CA HIS A 97 -4.51 6.30 12.26
C HIS A 97 -4.32 7.14 11.00
N ASN A 98 -3.38 6.78 10.14
CA ASN A 98 -3.12 7.53 8.92
C ASN A 98 -4.22 7.33 7.86
N ILE A 99 -4.82 6.16 7.74
CA ILE A 99 -6.01 5.94 6.91
C ILE A 99 -7.14 6.87 7.37
N LYS A 100 -7.45 6.91 8.67
CA LYS A 100 -8.47 7.80 9.25
C LYS A 100 -8.18 9.28 8.94
N GLN A 101 -6.94 9.72 9.16
CA GLN A 101 -6.51 11.09 8.88
C GLN A 101 -6.63 11.43 7.39
N CYS A 102 -6.21 10.52 6.51
CA CYS A 102 -6.30 10.67 5.07
C CYS A 102 -7.77 10.83 4.63
N ILE A 103 -8.66 9.93 5.05
CA ILE A 103 -10.10 9.99 4.74
C ILE A 103 -10.72 11.29 5.27
N THR A 104 -10.42 11.68 6.52
CA THR A 104 -10.92 12.92 7.12
C THR A 104 -10.49 14.14 6.31
N THR A 105 -9.25 14.16 5.86
CA THR A 105 -8.72 15.24 5.02
C THR A 105 -9.44 15.30 3.68
N PHE A 106 -9.66 14.15 3.03
CA PHE A 106 -10.40 14.09 1.77
C PHE A 106 -11.84 14.51 1.91
N ASN A 107 -12.54 14.07 2.96
CA ASN A 107 -13.93 14.46 3.21
C ASN A 107 -14.03 15.97 3.46
N GLY A 108 -12.99 16.59 4.04
CA GLY A 108 -12.86 18.06 4.13
C GLY A 108 -12.79 18.77 2.76
N PHE A 109 -12.44 18.05 1.69
CA PHE A 109 -12.43 18.56 0.30
C PHE A 109 -13.68 18.15 -0.51
N ASN A 110 -14.81 17.85 0.16
CA ASN A 110 -16.06 17.41 -0.45
C ASN A 110 -15.98 16.11 -1.29
N LYS A 111 -15.01 15.26 -0.99
CA LYS A 111 -14.96 13.89 -1.53
C LYS A 111 -15.57 12.98 -0.47
N ASN A 112 -16.83 12.62 -0.61
CA ASN A 112 -17.54 11.74 0.31
C ASN A 112 -17.00 10.31 0.23
N ILE A 113 -15.90 10.07 0.92
CA ILE A 113 -15.39 8.72 1.13
C ILE A 113 -16.19 8.12 2.30
N PRO A 114 -16.81 6.95 2.14
CA PRO A 114 -17.48 6.26 3.22
C PRO A 114 -16.52 6.02 4.38
N THR A 115 -16.98 6.18 5.61
CA THR A 115 -16.22 5.88 6.82
C THR A 115 -16.69 4.60 7.51
N ASP A 116 -17.86 4.17 7.15
CA ASP A 116 -18.52 2.94 7.59
C ASP A 116 -18.36 1.85 6.52
N ASP A 117 -18.24 0.63 6.95
CA ASP A 117 -18.11 -0.55 6.07
C ASP A 117 -16.83 -0.59 5.21
N LEU A 118 -15.72 -0.16 5.80
CA LEU A 118 -14.40 -0.25 5.19
C LEU A 118 -13.78 -1.63 5.42
N TRP A 119 -13.12 -2.15 4.39
CA TRP A 119 -12.46 -3.46 4.39
C TRP A 119 -11.01 -3.32 3.95
N LEU A 120 -10.12 -3.99 4.67
CA LEU A 120 -8.68 -3.93 4.49
C LEU A 120 -8.13 -5.30 4.12
N LEU A 121 -7.47 -5.38 2.97
CA LEU A 121 -6.52 -6.43 2.63
C LEU A 121 -5.12 -5.90 2.89
N CYS A 122 -4.32 -6.61 3.68
CA CYS A 122 -3.00 -6.14 4.07
C CYS A 122 -2.00 -7.30 4.10
N TRP A 123 -0.87 -7.12 3.45
CA TRP A 123 0.21 -8.09 3.37
C TRP A 123 1.57 -7.41 3.49
N TYR A 124 2.64 -8.17 3.56
CA TYR A 124 3.98 -7.59 3.47
C TYR A 124 4.83 -8.29 2.42
N ASN A 125 5.79 -7.54 1.91
CA ASN A 125 6.72 -7.98 0.88
C ASN A 125 8.12 -8.04 1.48
N VAL A 126 8.87 -9.07 1.13
CA VAL A 126 10.28 -9.24 1.47
C VAL A 126 11.06 -9.37 0.18
N LEU A 127 11.89 -8.38 -0.12
CA LEU A 127 12.72 -8.36 -1.31
C LEU A 127 14.19 -8.43 -0.93
N ARG A 128 14.89 -9.36 -1.54
CA ARG A 128 16.33 -9.60 -1.34
C ARG A 128 17.14 -8.88 -2.41
N LYS A 129 18.44 -8.89 -2.29
CA LYS A 129 19.35 -8.31 -3.29
C LYS A 129 19.07 -8.86 -4.68
N GLY A 130 18.94 -7.97 -5.65
CA GLY A 130 18.58 -8.26 -7.03
C GLY A 130 17.07 -8.29 -7.31
N GLU A 131 16.23 -8.33 -6.28
CA GLU A 131 14.77 -8.40 -6.42
C GLU A 131 14.13 -7.02 -6.46
N LYS A 132 12.96 -6.95 -7.06
CA LYS A 132 12.13 -5.75 -7.18
C LYS A 132 10.66 -6.12 -7.29
N ILE A 133 9.79 -5.13 -7.16
CA ILE A 133 8.40 -5.22 -7.61
C ILE A 133 8.31 -4.52 -8.96
N ASN A 134 7.84 -5.23 -9.98
CA ASN A 134 7.63 -4.70 -11.31
C ASN A 134 6.50 -3.67 -11.33
N ILE A 135 6.40 -2.96 -12.44
CA ILE A 135 5.33 -1.97 -12.62
C ILE A 135 3.97 -2.67 -12.61
N HIS A 136 3.11 -2.23 -11.69
CA HIS A 136 1.75 -2.73 -11.55
C HIS A 136 0.84 -1.63 -10.99
N ALA A 137 -0.46 -1.85 -11.07
CA ALA A 137 -1.47 -1.08 -10.35
C ALA A 137 -2.43 -2.09 -9.71
N HIS A 138 -3.01 -1.72 -8.58
CA HIS A 138 -3.91 -2.64 -7.88
C HIS A 138 -5.29 -2.69 -8.55
N ARG A 139 -5.63 -1.69 -9.37
CA ARG A 139 -6.85 -1.67 -10.19
C ARG A 139 -6.67 -0.79 -11.43
N PHE A 140 -7.51 -1.02 -12.42
CA PHE A 140 -7.58 -0.18 -13.61
C PHE A 140 -8.46 1.05 -13.38
N ILE A 141 -8.20 2.14 -14.12
CA ILE A 141 -8.93 3.43 -14.03
C ILE A 141 -10.44 3.26 -14.25
N ASN A 142 -10.86 2.34 -15.11
CA ASN A 142 -12.27 2.06 -15.37
C ASN A 142 -13.00 1.29 -14.24
N GLU A 143 -12.27 0.88 -13.19
CA GLU A 143 -12.80 0.19 -12.01
C GLU A 143 -12.78 1.07 -10.76
N LEU A 144 -12.74 2.39 -10.93
CA LEU A 144 -12.64 3.39 -9.85
C LEU A 144 -13.70 3.28 -8.75
N GLU A 145 -14.81 2.61 -9.05
CA GLU A 145 -15.89 2.43 -8.08
C GLU A 145 -15.59 1.38 -7.01
N LYS A 146 -14.55 0.57 -7.19
CA LYS A 146 -14.36 -0.66 -6.39
C LYS A 146 -13.31 -0.59 -5.28
N SER A 147 -12.28 0.21 -5.47
CA SER A 147 -11.23 0.40 -4.46
C SER A 147 -10.65 1.78 -4.69
N PHE A 148 -10.42 2.50 -3.62
CA PHE A 148 -10.05 3.91 -3.77
C PHE A 148 -8.69 4.24 -3.20
N MET A 149 -8.12 3.36 -2.38
CA MET A 149 -6.92 3.68 -1.62
C MET A 149 -6.02 2.45 -1.46
N SER A 150 -4.77 2.62 -1.79
CA SER A 150 -3.68 1.69 -1.51
C SER A 150 -2.60 2.39 -0.71
N GLY A 151 -1.75 1.63 -0.06
CA GLY A 151 -0.60 2.21 0.62
C GLY A 151 0.47 1.19 0.92
N HIS A 152 1.63 1.71 1.29
CA HIS A 152 2.71 0.90 1.82
C HIS A 152 3.44 1.59 2.96
N PHE A 153 3.77 0.82 3.98
CA PHE A 153 4.62 1.21 5.11
C PHE A 153 6.00 0.57 4.92
N THR A 154 7.05 1.36 5.03
CA THR A 154 8.42 0.85 4.92
C THR A 154 8.90 0.39 6.29
N VAL A 155 9.17 -0.90 6.44
CA VAL A 155 9.80 -1.46 7.66
C VAL A 155 11.31 -1.35 7.57
N GLN A 156 11.88 -1.80 6.46
CA GLN A 156 13.30 -1.75 6.19
C GLN A 156 13.55 -1.45 4.72
N ALA A 157 14.45 -0.53 4.45
CA ALA A 157 14.95 -0.24 3.12
C ALA A 157 16.30 0.48 3.19
N GLU A 158 17.22 0.11 2.33
CA GLU A 158 18.47 0.82 2.13
C GLU A 158 18.58 1.30 0.68
N ASN A 159 18.70 2.62 0.51
CA ASN A 159 18.93 3.28 -0.79
C ASN A 159 18.00 2.84 -1.93
N THR A 160 16.72 2.58 -1.62
CA THR A 160 15.68 2.24 -2.60
C THR A 160 14.59 3.28 -2.64
N ASN A 161 13.92 3.39 -3.80
CA ASN A 161 12.74 4.22 -3.97
C ASN A 161 11.55 3.37 -4.39
N THR A 162 10.36 3.92 -4.14
CA THR A 162 9.13 3.53 -4.84
C THR A 162 8.82 4.60 -5.87
N ASN A 163 8.60 4.17 -7.09
CA ASN A 163 8.39 5.04 -8.25
C ASN A 163 6.92 4.96 -8.67
N TYR A 164 6.27 6.10 -8.80
CA TYR A 164 4.88 6.22 -9.20
C TYR A 164 4.80 6.86 -10.58
N LEU A 165 3.99 6.27 -11.44
CA LEU A 165 3.78 6.78 -12.79
C LEU A 165 2.53 7.66 -12.84
N THR A 166 2.67 8.85 -13.41
CA THR A 166 1.54 9.72 -13.69
C THR A 166 1.27 9.73 -15.18
N ILE A 167 0.08 9.31 -15.59
CA ILE A 167 -0.29 9.16 -17.01
C ILE A 167 -0.24 10.49 -17.76
N CYS A 168 -0.44 11.61 -17.06
CA CYS A 168 -0.55 12.93 -17.68
C CYS A 168 0.78 13.65 -17.90
N LYS A 169 1.86 13.16 -17.32
CA LYS A 169 3.21 13.68 -17.53
C LYS A 169 4.16 12.50 -17.59
N SER A 170 5.02 12.46 -18.58
CA SER A 170 6.09 11.47 -18.74
C SER A 170 7.12 11.48 -17.59
N SER A 171 6.75 11.95 -16.41
CA SER A 171 7.60 12.07 -15.24
C SER A 171 7.18 11.07 -14.16
N ASN A 172 8.10 10.22 -13.77
CA ASN A 172 7.96 9.41 -12.59
C ASN A 172 8.12 10.29 -11.36
N TRP A 173 7.27 10.07 -10.36
CA TRP A 173 7.51 10.59 -9.02
C TRP A 173 8.19 9.52 -8.19
N SER A 174 9.44 9.78 -7.84
CA SER A 174 10.27 8.86 -7.07
C SER A 174 10.30 9.27 -5.61
N VAL A 175 9.94 8.36 -4.72
CA VAL A 175 9.93 8.60 -3.27
C VAL A 175 10.90 7.66 -2.60
N LYS A 176 11.83 8.21 -1.82
CA LYS A 176 12.75 7.41 -1.02
C LYS A 176 11.98 6.60 0.02
N ASN A 177 12.26 5.32 0.11
CA ASN A 177 11.71 4.44 1.13
C ASN A 177 12.42 4.72 2.47
N ILE A 178 11.70 5.34 3.41
CA ILE A 178 12.20 5.69 4.74
C ILE A 178 11.57 4.72 5.74
N PRO A 179 12.35 3.94 6.51
CA PRO A 179 11.80 3.10 7.57
C PRO A 179 10.91 3.90 8.53
N GLY A 180 9.74 3.37 8.85
CA GLY A 180 8.73 4.04 9.66
C GLY A 180 7.76 4.94 8.89
N GLN A 181 7.95 5.16 7.59
CA GLN A 181 7.10 6.02 6.79
C GLN A 181 6.05 5.24 6.03
N LEU A 182 4.82 5.77 6.06
CA LEU A 182 3.67 5.29 5.29
C LEU A 182 3.39 6.25 4.13
N ILE A 183 3.18 5.68 2.94
CA ILE A 183 2.64 6.39 1.77
C ILE A 183 1.28 5.80 1.43
N ILE A 184 0.25 6.63 1.23
CA ILE A 184 -1.07 6.23 0.76
C ILE A 184 -1.35 6.95 -0.57
N PHE A 185 -1.98 6.26 -1.51
CA PHE A 185 -2.22 6.74 -2.86
C PHE A 185 -3.45 6.06 -3.48
N PRO A 186 -4.01 6.60 -4.58
CA PRO A 186 -5.10 5.94 -5.30
C PRO A 186 -4.67 4.59 -5.89
N THR A 187 -5.51 3.56 -5.75
CA THR A 187 -5.23 2.19 -6.21
C THR A 187 -4.88 2.05 -7.69
N TYR A 188 -5.33 2.99 -8.52
CA TYR A 188 -5.07 2.99 -9.96
C TYR A 188 -3.72 3.59 -10.36
N VAL A 189 -2.92 4.11 -9.40
CA VAL A 189 -1.61 4.69 -9.70
C VAL A 189 -0.60 3.56 -9.94
N PRO A 190 -0.09 3.42 -11.18
CA PRO A 190 0.94 2.43 -11.45
C PRO A 190 2.22 2.78 -10.69
N HIS A 191 2.82 1.78 -10.08
CA HIS A 191 4.05 1.97 -9.31
C HIS A 191 4.95 0.73 -9.36
N TYR A 192 6.21 0.94 -9.04
CA TYR A 192 7.23 -0.10 -9.00
C TYR A 192 8.33 0.29 -8.01
N THR A 193 9.21 -0.65 -7.68
CA THR A 193 10.35 -0.37 -6.81
C THR A 193 11.65 -0.43 -7.60
N ASP A 194 12.66 0.31 -7.13
CA ASP A 194 14.03 0.09 -7.58
C ASP A 194 14.46 -1.35 -7.24
N ILE A 195 15.46 -1.85 -7.97
CA ILE A 195 16.12 -3.11 -7.63
C ILE A 195 16.80 -2.94 -6.27
N THR A 196 16.59 -3.90 -5.38
CA THR A 196 17.27 -3.96 -4.09
C THR A 196 18.75 -4.29 -4.32
N ASN A 197 19.64 -3.32 -4.16
CA ASN A 197 21.08 -3.49 -4.38
C ASN A 197 21.85 -3.73 -3.08
N SER A 198 21.18 -3.63 -1.93
CA SER A 198 21.77 -3.86 -0.61
C SER A 198 21.74 -5.34 -0.23
N GLU A 199 22.64 -5.75 0.66
CA GLU A 199 22.56 -7.04 1.35
C GLU A 199 21.43 -7.06 2.39
N GLU A 200 20.97 -5.89 2.86
CA GLU A 200 19.78 -5.80 3.71
C GLU A 200 18.52 -6.04 2.87
N THR A 201 17.65 -6.90 3.38
CA THR A 201 16.34 -7.12 2.78
C THR A 201 15.51 -5.85 2.82
N ARG A 202 14.80 -5.57 1.72
CA ARG A 202 13.74 -4.56 1.73
C ARG A 202 12.44 -5.19 2.21
N ILE A 203 11.87 -4.64 3.28
CA ILE A 203 10.59 -5.10 3.83
C ILE A 203 9.59 -3.94 3.82
N SER A 204 8.44 -4.17 3.20
CA SER A 204 7.34 -3.20 3.16
C SER A 204 6.01 -3.89 3.42
N ILE A 205 5.15 -3.26 4.22
CA ILE A 205 3.77 -3.70 4.46
C ILE A 205 2.89 -2.93 3.48
N ALA A 206 2.15 -3.63 2.65
CA ALA A 206 1.25 -3.07 1.66
C ALA A 206 -0.20 -3.37 2.01
N PHE A 207 -1.12 -2.51 1.57
CA PHE A 207 -2.55 -2.70 1.77
C PHE A 207 -3.39 -2.08 0.67
N ASP A 208 -4.59 -2.64 0.54
CA ASP A 208 -5.71 -2.10 -0.24
C ASP A 208 -6.91 -1.88 0.66
N LEU A 209 -7.54 -0.72 0.52
CA LEU A 209 -8.74 -0.34 1.23
C LEU A 209 -9.95 -0.32 0.29
N TYR A 210 -11.00 -0.99 0.70
CA TYR A 210 -12.26 -1.12 -0.02
C TYR A 210 -13.36 -0.42 0.77
N ASP A 211 -14.27 0.27 0.07
CA ASP A 211 -15.36 1.03 0.65
C ASP A 211 -16.64 0.22 0.89
N ASN A 212 -16.69 -1.00 0.35
CA ASN A 212 -17.83 -1.88 0.49
C ASN A 212 -17.40 -3.35 0.48
N LYS A 213 -17.97 -4.15 1.37
CA LYS A 213 -17.74 -5.59 1.45
C LYS A 213 -17.97 -6.33 0.13
N GLN A 214 -19.00 -5.93 -0.61
CA GLN A 214 -19.34 -6.54 -1.91
C GLN A 214 -18.28 -6.28 -2.99
N LEU A 215 -17.43 -5.27 -2.78
CA LEU A 215 -16.39 -4.86 -3.70
C LEU A 215 -15.02 -5.44 -3.32
N ALA A 216 -14.85 -5.86 -2.07
CA ALA A 216 -13.75 -6.74 -1.73
C ALA A 216 -13.97 -8.07 -2.45
N ASN A 217 -12.98 -8.56 -3.18
CA ASN A 217 -13.11 -9.83 -3.89
C ASN A 217 -13.70 -10.89 -2.96
N GLU A 218 -14.84 -11.49 -3.32
CA GLU A 218 -15.56 -12.46 -2.49
C GLU A 218 -14.65 -13.60 -2.01
N ASN A 219 -13.69 -14.04 -2.85
CA ASN A 219 -12.70 -15.04 -2.46
C ASN A 219 -11.82 -14.61 -1.28
N PHE A 220 -11.49 -13.33 -1.15
CA PHE A 220 -10.72 -12.83 -0.01
C PHE A 220 -11.56 -12.78 1.26
N ILE A 221 -12.84 -12.39 1.13
CA ILE A 221 -13.77 -12.34 2.25
C ILE A 221 -14.12 -13.75 2.72
N GLU A 222 -14.42 -14.67 1.81
CA GLU A 222 -14.71 -16.07 2.12
C GLU A 222 -13.54 -16.76 2.84
N LYS A 223 -12.30 -16.50 2.39
CA LYS A 223 -11.09 -16.99 3.05
C LYS A 223 -10.80 -16.24 4.37
N GLY A 224 -11.58 -15.21 4.69
CA GLY A 224 -11.35 -14.37 5.88
C GLY A 224 -10.08 -13.52 5.80
N ASN A 225 -9.57 -13.24 4.61
CA ASN A 225 -8.32 -12.50 4.44
C ASN A 225 -8.52 -10.99 4.36
N CYS A 226 -9.73 -10.50 4.06
CA CYS A 226 -10.09 -9.12 4.31
C CYS A 226 -10.62 -8.97 5.75
N ILE A 227 -10.27 -7.89 6.39
CA ILE A 227 -10.82 -7.53 7.70
C ILE A 227 -11.68 -6.27 7.59
N LYS A 228 -12.75 -6.22 8.37
CA LYS A 228 -13.52 -4.98 8.51
C LYS A 228 -12.69 -3.99 9.33
N LEU A 229 -12.41 -2.82 8.75
CA LEU A 229 -11.64 -1.78 9.40
C LEU A 229 -12.57 -0.87 10.20
N GLN A 230 -12.34 -0.77 11.51
CA GLN A 230 -13.00 0.20 12.38
C GLN A 230 -12.06 1.39 12.56
N LEU A 231 -12.56 2.59 12.28
CA LEU A 231 -11.81 3.85 12.37
C LEU A 231 -12.27 4.68 13.57
N ASP A 232 -12.47 4.03 14.72
CA ASP A 232 -12.92 4.70 15.97
C ASP A 232 -11.96 5.80 16.44
#